data_f1bc540080b38d60702f6e67a6b57468
#
_entry.id   f1bc540080b38d60702f6e67a6b57468
#
_cell.length_a   1.000
_cell.length_b   1.000
_cell.length_c   1.000
_cell.angle_alpha   90.00
_cell.angle_beta   90.00
_cell.angle_gamma   90.00
#
_symmetry.space_group_name_H-M   'P 1'
#
loop_
_entity.id
_entity.type
_entity.pdbx_description
1 polymer ?
#
loop_
_entity_poly.entity_id
_entity_poly.type
_entity_poly.pdbx_seq_one_letter_code
_entity_poly.pdbx_strand_id
1 'polypeptide(L)'
;MHTTYYNDVQKVKDMYTIVESHIYTKMASAILTQDEQEVLATFIAMQPESGDVIPHSGGCRKLRWQRQGMGRRGGSRVIYFNQLNDGKICLLLIYAKAKSETIPAHLLKQLKEELEK
;
A
#
# COMPACT_ATOMS: atom_id res chain seq x y z
N MET A 1 -1.31 18.91 18.02
CA MET A 1 -1.05 19.03 18.16
C MET A 1 -0.71 19.14 18.34
N HIS A 2 -0.63 18.62 18.16
CA HIS A 2 -0.10 18.57 18.26
C HIS A 2 0.37 18.30 18.51
N THR A 3 0.63 17.92 18.44
CA THR A 3 1.24 17.61 18.61
C THR A 3 1.84 17.20 18.91
N THR A 4 2.16 16.88 19.01
CA THR A 4 2.77 16.41 19.19
C THR A 4 3.27 15.81 19.67
N TYR A 5 3.52 15.38 19.75
CA TYR A 5 4.05 14.85 20.11
C TYR A 5 4.78 14.43 20.17
N TYR A 6 5.15 14.15 20.04
CA TYR A 6 5.84 13.83 19.93
C TYR A 6 6.60 13.55 19.79
N ASN A 7 6.87 13.49 19.62
CA ASN A 7 7.50 13.30 19.23
C ASN A 7 8.07 12.80 19.02
N ASP A 8 8.14 12.60 19.00
CA ASP A 8 8.39 12.27 18.52
C ASP A 8 8.37 11.64 18.13
N VAL A 9 8.18 11.41 18.07
CA VAL A 9 7.85 11.04 17.55
C VAL A 9 7.51 10.85 17.06
N GLN A 10 7.16 10.66 17.00
CA GLN A 10 6.74 10.84 16.40
C GLN A 10 6.73 10.82 15.70
N LYS A 11 6.77 10.80 15.41
CA LYS A 11 6.71 10.98 14.60
C LYS A 11 6.36 10.74 13.87
N VAL A 12 5.96 10.49 13.66
CA VAL A 12 5.62 10.34 12.95
C VAL A 12 5.19 10.42 12.32
N LYS A 13 5.04 10.12 12.33
CA LYS A 13 4.74 10.39 11.75
C LYS A 13 4.66 10.71 10.82
N ASP A 14 5.09 10.54 11.34
CA ASP A 14 5.38 11.08 10.40
C ASP A 14 4.90 10.97 9.27
N MET A 15 4.71 11.33 9.15
CA MET A 15 3.50 11.07 8.46
C MET A 15 3.74 11.11 6.99
N TYR A 16 3.80 9.94 6.42
CA TYR A 16 3.93 9.80 4.99
C TYR A 16 2.61 10.11 4.31
N THR A 17 2.68 10.74 3.14
CA THR A 17 1.52 10.94 2.29
C THR A 17 1.27 9.67 1.49
N ILE A 18 0.04 9.18 1.56
CA ILE A 18 -0.36 8.03 0.75
C ILE A 18 -0.85 8.55 -0.59
N VAL A 19 -0.22 8.07 -1.65
CA VAL A 19 -0.59 8.42 -3.02
C VAL A 19 -1.19 7.17 -3.66
N GLU A 20 -2.35 7.30 -4.29
CA GLU A 20 -3.00 6.16 -4.93
C GLU A 20 -2.92 6.30 -6.44
N SER A 21 -2.57 5.23 -7.12
CA SER A 21 -2.69 5.20 -8.56
C SER A 21 -4.17 5.19 -8.93
N HIS A 22 -4.47 5.57 -10.16
CA HIS A 22 -5.83 5.52 -10.68
C HIS A 22 -6.39 4.10 -10.59
N ILE A 23 -5.56 3.13 -10.93
CA ILE A 23 -5.95 1.72 -10.90
C ILE A 23 -6.24 1.29 -9.48
N TYR A 24 -5.37 1.68 -8.53
CA TYR A 24 -5.57 1.31 -7.14
C TYR A 24 -6.91 1.84 -6.63
N THR A 25 -7.20 3.12 -6.91
CA THR A 25 -8.43 3.73 -6.43
C THR A 25 -9.66 2.96 -6.91
N LYS A 26 -9.67 2.57 -8.17
CA LYS A 26 -10.78 1.80 -8.72
C LYS A 26 -10.89 0.43 -8.12
N MET A 27 -9.77 -0.26 -8.01
CA MET A 27 -9.77 -1.63 -7.48
C MET A 27 -10.15 -1.66 -6.02
N ALA A 28 -9.63 -0.71 -5.24
CA ALA A 28 -9.92 -0.66 -3.81
C ALA A 28 -11.40 -0.39 -3.57
N SER A 29 -11.99 0.50 -4.34
CA SER A 29 -13.40 0.82 -4.18
C SER A 29 -14.31 -0.37 -4.48
N ALA A 30 -13.83 -1.29 -5.31
CA ALA A 30 -14.62 -2.47 -5.66
C ALA A 30 -14.60 -3.54 -4.58
N ILE A 31 -13.57 -3.58 -3.72
CA ILE A 31 -13.42 -4.69 -2.80
C ILE A 31 -13.31 -4.28 -1.33
N LEU A 32 -13.11 -3.01 -1.04
CA LEU A 32 -13.00 -2.53 0.34
C LEU A 32 -13.96 -1.38 0.57
N THR A 33 -14.49 -1.32 1.79
CA THR A 33 -15.25 -0.14 2.21
C THR A 33 -14.30 1.02 2.41
N GLN A 34 -14.86 2.22 2.53
CA GLN A 34 -14.04 3.40 2.79
C GLN A 34 -13.27 3.24 4.10
N ASP A 35 -13.93 2.74 5.15
CA ASP A 35 -13.26 2.52 6.43
C ASP A 35 -12.11 1.55 6.30
N GLU A 36 -12.31 0.47 5.54
CA GLU A 36 -11.24 -0.52 5.34
C GLU A 36 -10.08 0.08 4.60
N GLN A 37 -10.34 0.94 3.62
CA GLN A 37 -9.28 1.60 2.88
C GLN A 37 -8.47 2.51 3.79
N GLU A 38 -9.13 3.21 4.72
CA GLU A 38 -8.42 4.08 5.64
C GLU A 38 -7.56 3.30 6.62
N VAL A 39 -8.09 2.20 7.13
CA VAL A 39 -7.32 1.35 8.04
C VAL A 39 -6.07 0.80 7.34
N LEU A 40 -6.24 0.35 6.11
CA LEU A 40 -5.12 -0.17 5.33
C LEU A 40 -4.06 0.90 5.09
N ALA A 41 -4.48 2.07 4.66
CA ALA A 41 -3.55 3.16 4.38
C ALA A 41 -2.77 3.56 5.63
N THR A 42 -3.47 3.64 6.76
CA THR A 42 -2.83 3.97 8.04
C THR A 42 -1.81 2.90 8.42
N PHE A 43 -2.17 1.64 8.26
CA PHE A 43 -1.25 0.55 8.59
C PHE A 43 0.04 0.66 7.78
N ILE A 44 -0.08 0.86 6.47
CA ILE A 44 1.10 0.95 5.62
C ILE A 44 1.92 2.19 5.95
N ALA A 45 1.25 3.30 6.23
CA ALA A 45 1.95 4.54 6.59
C ALA A 45 2.77 4.37 7.86
N MET A 46 2.27 3.57 8.80
CA MET A 46 2.98 3.34 10.06
C MET A 46 4.03 2.25 9.93
N GLN A 47 3.90 1.37 8.95
CA GLN A 47 4.84 0.26 8.76
C GLN A 47 5.14 0.10 7.28
N PRO A 48 5.90 1.06 6.71
CA PRO A 48 6.11 1.05 5.25
C PRO A 48 6.84 -0.18 4.74
N GLU A 49 7.55 -0.89 5.59
CA GLU A 49 8.31 -2.07 5.16
C GLU A 49 7.60 -3.37 5.49
N SER A 50 6.32 -3.31 5.84
CA SER A 50 5.57 -4.51 6.19
C SER A 50 5.35 -5.46 5.02
N GLY A 51 5.28 -4.95 3.79
CA GLY A 51 5.17 -5.81 2.62
C GLY A 51 6.54 -6.33 2.19
N ASP A 52 6.55 -7.50 1.56
CA ASP A 52 7.77 -8.12 1.09
C ASP A 52 8.17 -7.55 -0.26
N VAL A 53 9.46 -7.26 -0.42
CA VAL A 53 9.96 -6.75 -1.70
C VAL A 53 9.79 -7.80 -2.78
N ILE A 54 9.26 -7.40 -3.92
CA ILE A 54 9.09 -8.27 -5.07
C ILE A 54 10.36 -8.16 -5.92
N PRO A 55 11.07 -9.26 -6.15
CA PRO A 55 12.30 -9.20 -6.95
C PRO A 55 12.03 -8.65 -8.34
N HIS A 56 12.95 -7.86 -8.85
CA HIS A 56 12.93 -7.33 -10.23
C HIS A 56 11.78 -6.37 -10.52
N SER A 57 11.14 -5.87 -9.48
CA SER A 57 10.02 -4.93 -9.64
C SER A 57 10.42 -3.48 -9.45
N GLY A 58 11.70 -3.23 -9.18
CA GLY A 58 12.15 -1.87 -8.91
C GLY A 58 11.83 -1.41 -7.51
N GLY A 59 11.58 -2.34 -6.59
CA GLY A 59 11.32 -2.00 -5.19
C GLY A 59 9.87 -2.04 -4.78
N CYS A 60 9.00 -2.57 -5.63
CA CYS A 60 7.60 -2.76 -5.23
C CYS A 60 7.50 -3.81 -4.13
N ARG A 61 6.55 -3.63 -3.26
CA ARG A 61 6.30 -4.54 -2.14
C ARG A 61 4.91 -5.12 -2.25
N LYS A 62 4.76 -6.34 -1.76
CA LYS A 62 3.47 -7.03 -1.72
C LYS A 62 3.09 -7.28 -0.28
N LEU A 63 1.93 -6.81 0.12
CA LEU A 63 1.41 -6.98 1.47
C LEU A 63 0.14 -7.81 1.43
N ARG A 64 0.09 -8.83 2.26
CA ARG A 64 -1.17 -9.56 2.50
C ARG A 64 -2.00 -8.72 3.46
N TRP A 65 -3.22 -8.43 3.04
CA TRP A 65 -4.10 -7.64 3.88
C TRP A 65 -5.37 -8.42 4.18
N GLN A 66 -5.58 -8.69 5.46
CA GLN A 66 -6.77 -9.39 5.89
C GLN A 66 -7.17 -8.84 7.24
N ARG A 67 -8.37 -8.27 7.30
CA ARG A 67 -8.90 -7.79 8.55
C ARG A 67 -9.62 -8.91 9.27
N GLN A 68 -9.69 -8.79 10.58
CA GLN A 68 -10.49 -9.65 11.37
C GLN A 68 -11.94 -9.56 10.88
N GLY A 69 -12.56 -10.70 10.67
CA GLY A 69 -13.93 -10.72 10.19
C GLY A 69 -14.10 -10.82 8.70
N MET A 70 -13.02 -10.75 7.93
CA MET A 70 -13.11 -10.89 6.48
C MET A 70 -13.35 -12.32 6.03
N GLY A 71 -13.28 -13.27 6.94
CA GLY A 71 -13.54 -14.65 6.64
C GLY A 71 -12.36 -15.37 6.04
N ARG A 72 -12.63 -16.46 5.35
CA ARG A 72 -11.60 -17.40 4.93
C ARG A 72 -11.02 -17.13 3.57
N ARG A 73 -11.40 -16.05 2.94
CA ARG A 73 -11.03 -15.85 1.55
C ARG A 73 -9.59 -15.38 1.37
N GLY A 74 -8.86 -15.24 2.47
CA GLY A 74 -7.47 -14.85 2.40
C GLY A 74 -7.25 -13.38 2.14
N GLY A 75 -8.30 -12.60 2.15
CA GLY A 75 -8.19 -11.16 2.04
C GLY A 75 -7.69 -10.68 0.70
N SER A 76 -6.88 -9.64 0.76
CA SER A 76 -6.39 -8.95 -0.43
C SER A 76 -4.89 -8.94 -0.49
N ARG A 77 -4.36 -8.62 -1.65
CA ARG A 77 -2.95 -8.35 -1.85
C ARG A 77 -2.80 -6.92 -2.30
N VAL A 78 -1.92 -6.18 -1.64
CA VAL A 78 -1.66 -4.78 -1.95
C VAL A 78 -0.26 -4.68 -2.50
N ILE A 79 -0.12 -4.03 -3.64
CA ILE A 79 1.20 -3.76 -4.23
C ILE A 79 1.46 -2.28 -4.08
N TYR A 80 2.59 -1.92 -3.47
CA TYR A 80 2.93 -0.52 -3.24
C TYR A 80 4.43 -0.34 -3.30
N PHE A 81 4.88 0.90 -3.35
CA PHE A 81 6.30 1.19 -3.24
C PHE A 81 6.51 2.45 -2.42
N ASN A 82 7.68 2.52 -1.82
CA ASN A 82 8.02 3.61 -0.91
C ASN A 82 8.92 4.63 -1.59
N GLN A 83 8.58 5.91 -1.38
CA GLN A 83 9.46 7.03 -1.73
C GLN A 83 9.63 7.84 -0.46
N LEU A 84 10.26 7.22 0.54
CA LEU A 84 10.27 7.77 1.89
C LEU A 84 11.06 9.09 1.97
N ASN A 85 12.09 9.25 1.14
CA ASN A 85 12.82 10.51 1.10
C ASN A 85 11.95 11.67 0.64
N ASP A 86 10.91 11.37 -0.12
CA ASP A 86 9.94 12.37 -0.56
C ASP A 86 8.71 12.40 0.32
N GLY A 87 8.72 11.63 1.39
CA GLY A 87 7.59 11.59 2.31
C GLY A 87 6.37 10.87 1.75
N LYS A 88 6.54 9.98 0.79
CA LYS A 88 5.42 9.37 0.08
C LYS A 88 5.47 7.86 0.10
N ILE A 89 4.28 7.27 0.08
CA ILE A 89 4.10 5.83 -0.16
C ILE A 89 3.03 5.71 -1.23
N CYS A 90 3.34 4.99 -2.30
CA CYS A 90 2.48 4.94 -3.48
C CYS A 90 1.81 3.58 -3.58
N LEU A 91 0.48 3.56 -3.50
CA LEU A 91 -0.30 2.33 -3.61
C LEU A 91 -0.62 2.10 -5.09
N LEU A 92 -0.14 1.00 -5.66
CA LEU A 92 -0.24 0.72 -7.08
C LEU A 92 -1.46 -0.09 -7.46
N LEU A 93 -1.66 -1.20 -6.76
CA LEU A 93 -2.69 -2.18 -7.09
C LEU A 93 -3.21 -2.83 -5.83
N ILE A 94 -4.45 -3.28 -5.88
CA ILE A 94 -5.00 -4.15 -4.85
C ILE A 94 -5.92 -5.14 -5.54
N TYR A 95 -5.84 -6.41 -5.15
CA TYR A 95 -6.69 -7.43 -5.74
C TYR A 95 -6.99 -8.50 -4.70
N ALA A 96 -8.12 -9.19 -4.89
CA ALA A 96 -8.51 -10.26 -4.00
C ALA A 96 -7.65 -11.48 -4.27
N LYS A 97 -7.30 -12.18 -3.19
CA LYS A 97 -6.46 -13.37 -3.33
C LYS A 97 -7.04 -14.39 -4.29
N ALA A 98 -8.35 -14.58 -4.23
CA ALA A 98 -9.01 -15.61 -5.04
C ALA A 98 -8.86 -15.38 -6.54
N LYS A 99 -8.56 -14.15 -6.94
CA LYS A 99 -8.38 -13.81 -8.34
C LYS A 99 -6.93 -13.58 -8.71
N SER A 100 -6.04 -13.84 -7.77
CA SER A 100 -4.66 -13.48 -7.98
C SER A 100 -3.99 -14.44 -8.93
N GLU A 101 -3.49 -13.89 -10.00
CA GLU A 101 -2.39 -14.48 -10.73
C GLU A 101 -1.19 -13.64 -10.42
N THR A 102 -0.03 -14.24 -10.57
CA THR A 102 1.18 -13.49 -10.33
C THR A 102 1.31 -12.42 -11.39
N ILE A 103 1.37 -11.18 -10.94
CA ILE A 103 1.59 -10.07 -11.86
C ILE A 103 3.08 -9.99 -12.15
N PRO A 104 3.48 -9.99 -13.44
CA PRO A 104 4.91 -9.98 -13.76
C PRO A 104 5.61 -8.76 -13.16
N ALA A 105 6.80 -9.02 -12.60
CA ALA A 105 7.56 -7.96 -11.93
C ALA A 105 7.89 -6.80 -12.87
N HIS A 106 8.19 -7.10 -14.15
CA HIS A 106 8.52 -6.03 -15.09
C HIS A 106 7.34 -5.09 -15.33
N LEU A 107 6.11 -5.63 -15.25
CA LEU A 107 4.93 -4.79 -15.41
C LEU A 107 4.75 -3.88 -14.21
N LEU A 108 5.00 -4.40 -13.01
CA LEU A 108 4.95 -3.58 -11.80
C LEU A 108 5.99 -2.47 -11.87
N LYS A 109 7.17 -2.79 -12.37
CA LYS A 109 8.22 -1.79 -12.53
C LYS A 109 7.78 -0.67 -13.47
N GLN A 110 7.13 -1.04 -14.58
CA GLN A 110 6.62 -0.04 -15.52
C GLN A 110 5.57 0.85 -14.87
N LEU A 111 4.64 0.27 -14.12
CA LEU A 111 3.61 1.05 -13.46
C LEU A 111 4.23 2.01 -12.44
N LYS A 112 5.24 1.54 -11.71
CA LYS A 112 5.94 2.38 -10.76
C LYS A 112 6.57 3.57 -11.47
N GLU A 113 7.26 3.31 -12.57
CA GLU A 113 7.95 4.36 -13.31
C GLU A 113 6.98 5.39 -13.87
N GLU A 114 5.79 4.97 -14.28
CA GLU A 114 4.78 5.89 -14.73
C GLU A 114 4.35 6.86 -13.61
N LEU A 115 4.21 6.34 -12.42
CA LEU A 115 3.82 7.18 -11.29
C LEU A 115 4.92 8.11 -10.84
N GLU A 116 6.16 7.75 -11.08
CA GLU A 116 7.29 8.56 -10.64
C GLU A 116 7.58 9.74 -11.57
N LYS A 117 6.97 9.79 -12.73
CA LYS A 117 7.20 10.88 -13.66
C LYS A 117 6.64 12.20 -13.18
#